data_0cd8bf9d82d6422470f610c762dcd63f
#
_entry.id   0cd8bf9d82d6422470f610c762dcd63f
#
_cell.length_a   1.000
_cell.length_b   1.000
_cell.length_c   1.000
_cell.angle_alpha   90.00
_cell.angle_beta   90.00
_cell.angle_gamma   90.00
#
_symmetry.space_group_name_H-M   'P 1'
#
loop_
_entity.id
_entity.type
_entity.pdbx_description
1 polymer ?
#
loop_
_entity_poly.entity_id
_entity_poly.type
_entity_poly.pdbx_seq_one_letter_code
_entity_poly.pdbx_strand_id
1 'polypeptide(L)'
;HKQPSNWPPRQVVDRDLELAVSMFAPGAETVKERTIHTAIGVAHYRPQGPRAVEEVNPLGPSVRIGLCGNCQHVETVTPDVPACPVCASPTGPDERDYHPMDLRQPKGFVSYFTKARDYDGVFDFVPRAARPKVGRPAFPIVPHLNFDVGAGQGRLHVVNDNAGRLFHFSQ
;
A
#
# COMPACT_ATOMS: atom_id res chain seq x y z
N HIS A 1 1.91 23.30 13.02
CA HIS A 1 0.69 22.53 13.17
C HIS A 1 0.34 22.41 14.64
N LYS A 2 -0.85 22.88 15.06
CA LYS A 2 -1.33 22.62 16.42
C LYS A 2 -1.79 21.17 16.46
N GLN A 3 -1.10 20.35 17.24
CA GLN A 3 -1.52 18.98 17.53
C GLN A 3 -2.91 18.99 18.18
N PRO A 4 -3.78 18.05 17.85
CA PRO A 4 -5.05 17.91 18.54
C PRO A 4 -4.79 17.70 20.03
N SER A 5 -5.42 18.52 20.86
CA SER A 5 -5.23 18.52 22.32
C SER A 5 -5.83 17.30 23.01
N ASN A 6 -6.68 16.55 22.33
CA ASN A 6 -7.43 15.42 22.90
C ASN A 6 -7.23 14.14 22.06
N TRP A 7 -7.02 13.03 22.76
CA TRP A 7 -6.99 11.70 22.17
C TRP A 7 -8.25 10.90 22.57
N PRO A 8 -8.86 10.10 21.69
CA PRO A 8 -8.59 10.04 20.24
C PRO A 8 -9.02 11.30 19.50
N PRO A 9 -8.39 11.62 18.36
CA PRO A 9 -8.83 12.73 17.52
C PRO A 9 -10.30 12.54 17.13
N ARG A 10 -11.12 13.59 17.19
CA ARG A 10 -12.56 13.49 16.90
C ARG A 10 -12.88 13.07 15.45
N GLN A 11 -11.92 13.26 14.54
CA GLN A 11 -12.07 12.99 13.13
C GLN A 11 -11.17 11.83 12.66
N VAL A 12 -11.33 10.68 13.29
CA VAL A 12 -10.66 9.44 12.84
C VAL A 12 -11.62 8.63 11.99
N VAL A 13 -11.12 8.12 10.88
CA VAL A 13 -11.78 7.10 10.06
C VAL A 13 -10.93 5.84 10.15
N ASP A 14 -11.52 4.77 10.64
CA ASP A 14 -10.89 3.47 10.73
C ASP A 14 -11.35 2.57 9.57
N ARG A 15 -10.44 1.84 8.98
CA ARG A 15 -10.68 0.88 7.89
C ARG A 15 -9.68 -0.26 8.00
N ASP A 16 -10.10 -1.41 7.53
CA ASP A 16 -9.19 -2.54 7.33
C ASP A 16 -8.01 -2.11 6.46
N LEU A 17 -6.82 -2.58 6.78
CA LEU A 17 -5.58 -2.15 6.15
C LEU A 17 -5.61 -2.34 4.61
N GLU A 18 -6.20 -3.43 4.15
CA GLU A 18 -6.34 -3.73 2.71
C GLU A 18 -7.13 -2.64 1.96
N LEU A 19 -8.14 -2.07 2.60
CA LEU A 19 -8.91 -0.96 2.07
C LEU A 19 -8.19 0.38 2.29
N ALA A 20 -7.58 0.56 3.45
CA ALA A 20 -6.93 1.81 3.83
C ALA A 20 -5.78 2.19 2.88
N VAL A 21 -4.99 1.21 2.43
CA VAL A 21 -3.88 1.46 1.49
C VAL A 21 -4.33 1.97 0.11
N SER A 22 -5.60 1.77 -0.23
CA SER A 22 -6.21 2.32 -1.45
C SER A 22 -6.97 3.60 -1.17
N MET A 23 -7.86 3.58 -0.18
CA MET A 23 -8.78 4.67 0.11
C MET A 23 -8.09 5.91 0.68
N PHE A 24 -6.98 5.73 1.39
CA PHE A 24 -6.24 6.80 2.03
C PHE A 24 -4.86 7.04 1.40
N ALA A 25 -4.63 6.50 0.21
CA ALA A 25 -3.42 6.81 -0.55
C ALA A 25 -3.28 8.34 -0.76
N PRO A 26 -2.08 8.91 -0.75
CA PRO A 26 -1.89 10.33 -1.00
C PRO A 26 -2.60 10.81 -2.27
N GLY A 27 -3.41 11.85 -2.14
CA GLY A 27 -4.28 12.40 -3.18
C GLY A 27 -5.65 11.71 -3.32
N ALA A 28 -5.98 10.67 -2.54
CA ALA A 28 -7.32 10.11 -2.49
C ALA A 28 -8.25 11.01 -1.65
N GLU A 29 -9.51 11.09 -2.05
CA GLU A 29 -10.54 11.85 -1.34
C GLU A 29 -11.47 10.92 -0.57
N THR A 30 -11.84 11.33 0.62
CA THR A 30 -12.77 10.59 1.49
C THR A 30 -13.81 11.56 2.05
N VAL A 31 -15.07 11.16 1.99
CA VAL A 31 -16.18 11.96 2.55
C VAL A 31 -16.45 11.52 3.99
N LYS A 32 -16.43 12.47 4.92
CA LYS A 32 -16.86 12.30 6.29
C LYS A 32 -17.63 13.52 6.78
N GLU A 33 -18.79 13.29 7.41
CA GLU A 33 -19.62 14.35 7.97
C GLU A 33 -19.91 15.49 6.97
N ARG A 34 -20.25 15.12 5.72
CA ARG A 34 -20.54 16.04 4.61
C ARG A 34 -19.32 16.89 4.18
N THR A 35 -18.13 16.48 4.54
CA THR A 35 -16.89 17.17 4.21
C THR A 35 -15.96 16.23 3.46
N ILE A 36 -15.34 16.72 2.41
CA ILE A 36 -14.32 16.00 1.64
C ILE A 36 -12.94 16.26 2.25
N HIS A 37 -12.26 15.19 2.55
CA HIS A 37 -10.89 15.19 3.08
C HIS A 37 -9.96 14.54 2.07
N THR A 38 -8.91 15.25 1.66
CA THR A 38 -7.88 14.72 0.77
C THR A 38 -6.72 14.18 1.59
N ALA A 39 -6.35 12.92 1.36
CA ALA A 39 -5.17 12.33 1.97
C ALA A 39 -3.90 12.96 1.38
N ILE A 40 -2.95 13.34 2.26
CA ILE A 40 -1.73 14.04 1.85
C ILE A 40 -0.45 13.30 2.22
N GLY A 41 -0.56 12.28 3.07
CA GLY A 41 0.62 11.56 3.52
C GLY A 41 0.30 10.52 4.58
N VAL A 42 1.33 10.09 5.26
CA VAL A 42 1.25 9.11 6.34
C VAL A 42 1.58 9.77 7.67
N ALA A 43 0.88 9.36 8.71
CA ALA A 43 1.15 9.76 10.09
C ALA A 43 0.74 8.66 11.04
N HIS A 44 1.36 8.62 12.19
CA HIS A 44 0.96 7.75 13.27
C HIS A 44 1.05 8.51 14.59
N TYR A 45 -0.05 8.53 15.32
CA TYR A 45 -0.13 9.17 16.62
C TYR A 45 -0.38 8.12 17.68
N ARG A 46 0.31 8.24 18.82
CA ARG A 46 0.07 7.41 20.00
C ARG A 46 -0.43 8.25 21.16
N PRO A 47 -1.27 7.69 22.04
CA PRO A 47 -1.69 8.40 23.24
C PRO A 47 -0.52 8.54 24.22
N GLN A 48 -0.37 9.75 24.75
CA GLN A 48 0.54 10.03 25.88
C GLN A 48 -0.23 10.87 26.90
N GLY A 49 -0.90 10.21 27.83
CA GLY A 49 -1.87 10.83 28.71
C GLY A 49 -3.01 11.47 27.91
N PRO A 50 -3.34 12.76 28.16
CA PRO A 50 -4.41 13.46 27.43
C PRO A 50 -3.99 13.97 26.04
N ARG A 51 -2.77 13.72 25.60
CA ARG A 51 -2.21 14.23 24.34
C ARG A 51 -1.96 13.12 23.35
N ALA A 52 -1.95 13.48 22.06
CA ALA A 52 -1.44 12.65 20.99
C ALA A 52 -0.03 13.10 20.63
N VAL A 53 0.89 12.15 20.52
CA VAL A 53 2.28 12.40 20.11
C VAL A 53 2.51 11.68 18.78
N GLU A 54 3.06 12.41 17.84
CA GLU A 54 3.41 11.85 16.53
C GLU A 54 4.64 10.93 16.66
N GLU A 55 4.57 9.76 16.04
CA GLU A 55 5.69 8.85 15.95
C GLU A 55 6.63 9.23 14.79
N VAL A 56 7.92 9.06 15.03
CA VAL A 56 8.99 9.46 14.09
C VAL A 56 8.98 8.62 12.81
N ASN A 57 8.45 7.39 12.85
CA ASN A 57 8.43 6.49 11.67
C ASN A 57 7.01 5.97 11.38
N PRO A 58 6.14 6.80 10.78
CA PRO A 58 4.77 6.40 10.45
C PRO A 58 4.69 5.37 9.32
N LEU A 59 5.72 5.23 8.50
CA LEU A 59 5.79 4.26 7.39
C LEU A 59 6.04 2.82 7.87
N GLY A 60 6.48 2.65 9.13
CA GLY A 60 6.84 1.34 9.65
C GLY A 60 8.13 0.77 9.03
N PRO A 61 8.44 -0.51 9.30
CA PRO A 61 9.62 -1.16 8.75
C PRO A 61 9.56 -1.32 7.24
N SER A 62 10.74 -1.36 6.60
CA SER A 62 10.86 -1.71 5.19
C SER A 62 10.96 -3.21 5.02
N VAL A 63 10.27 -3.73 4.03
CA VAL A 63 10.42 -5.11 3.57
C VAL A 63 10.79 -5.08 2.10
N ARG A 64 11.93 -5.65 1.75
CA ARG A 64 12.36 -5.75 0.35
C ARG A 64 11.57 -6.84 -0.34
N ILE A 65 10.88 -6.49 -1.41
CA ILE A 65 10.13 -7.44 -2.26
C ILE A 65 10.59 -7.33 -3.69
N GLY A 66 10.41 -8.41 -4.44
CA GLY A 66 10.48 -8.40 -5.90
C GLY A 66 9.09 -8.57 -6.48
N LEU A 67 8.72 -7.71 -7.40
CA LEU A 67 7.45 -7.73 -8.12
C LEU A 67 7.72 -7.93 -9.61
N CYS A 68 7.20 -9.02 -10.18
CA CYS A 68 7.35 -9.28 -11.60
C CYS A 68 6.20 -8.68 -12.40
N GLY A 69 6.50 -7.78 -13.33
CA GLY A 69 5.51 -7.21 -14.24
C GLY A 69 4.98 -8.21 -15.27
N ASN A 70 5.76 -9.22 -15.63
CA ASN A 70 5.38 -10.23 -16.61
C ASN A 70 4.45 -11.32 -16.05
N CYS A 71 4.84 -12.01 -14.98
CA CYS A 71 4.07 -13.14 -14.44
C CYS A 71 3.31 -12.79 -13.14
N GLN A 72 3.38 -11.55 -12.68
CA GLN A 72 2.73 -11.04 -11.47
C GLN A 72 3.19 -11.74 -10.17
N HIS A 73 4.31 -12.47 -10.23
CA HIS A 73 4.90 -13.07 -9.03
C HIS A 73 5.38 -12.00 -8.07
N VAL A 74 5.19 -12.23 -6.78
CA VAL A 74 5.75 -11.40 -5.71
C VAL A 74 6.37 -12.27 -4.65
N GLU A 75 7.53 -11.87 -4.17
CA GLU A 75 8.22 -12.55 -3.08
C GLU A 75 9.06 -11.57 -2.25
N THR A 76 9.42 -11.99 -1.04
CA THR A 76 10.44 -11.29 -0.27
C THR A 76 11.80 -11.65 -0.83
N VAL A 77 12.60 -10.64 -1.19
CA VAL A 77 13.90 -10.85 -1.81
C VAL A 77 15.03 -10.27 -0.99
N THR A 78 16.21 -10.85 -1.18
CA THR A 78 17.47 -10.23 -0.77
C THR A 78 17.93 -9.20 -1.82
N PRO A 79 18.83 -8.28 -1.50
CA PRO A 79 19.46 -7.42 -2.49
C PRO A 79 20.06 -8.24 -3.65
N ASP A 80 20.08 -7.65 -4.86
CA ASP A 80 20.78 -8.17 -6.04
C ASP A 80 20.18 -9.42 -6.70
N VAL A 81 18.85 -9.49 -6.77
CA VAL A 81 18.18 -10.52 -7.59
C VAL A 81 18.17 -10.07 -9.07
N PRO A 82 18.86 -10.79 -9.97
CA PRO A 82 19.02 -10.33 -11.35
C PRO A 82 17.79 -10.55 -12.23
N ALA A 83 16.89 -11.43 -11.83
CA ALA A 83 15.71 -11.80 -12.60
C ALA A 83 14.64 -12.44 -11.73
N CYS A 84 13.42 -12.49 -12.26
CA CYS A 84 12.30 -13.18 -11.64
C CYS A 84 12.58 -14.70 -11.53
N PRO A 85 12.46 -15.30 -10.34
CA PRO A 85 12.74 -16.74 -10.17
C PRO A 85 11.69 -17.66 -10.83
N VAL A 86 10.55 -17.11 -11.25
CA VAL A 86 9.45 -17.89 -11.84
C VAL A 86 9.49 -17.86 -13.35
N CYS A 87 9.71 -16.72 -13.99
CA CYS A 87 9.65 -16.56 -15.44
C CYS A 87 10.93 -16.02 -16.06
N ALA A 88 11.98 -15.82 -15.26
CA ALA A 88 13.27 -15.30 -15.67
C ALA A 88 13.24 -13.91 -16.35
N SER A 89 12.16 -13.12 -16.19
CA SER A 89 12.16 -11.72 -16.60
C SER A 89 13.30 -10.96 -15.93
N PRO A 90 14.12 -10.22 -16.68
CA PRO A 90 15.27 -9.52 -16.11
C PRO A 90 14.83 -8.41 -15.18
N THR A 91 15.71 -8.02 -14.27
CA THR A 91 15.52 -6.77 -13.51
C THR A 91 15.77 -5.58 -14.41
N GLY A 92 14.81 -4.66 -14.49
CA GLY A 92 14.89 -3.51 -15.37
C GLY A 92 13.78 -2.48 -15.16
N PRO A 93 13.76 -1.43 -15.97
CA PRO A 93 12.81 -0.32 -15.85
C PRO A 93 11.48 -0.56 -16.57
N ASP A 94 11.36 -1.58 -17.44
CA ASP A 94 10.18 -1.81 -18.25
C ASP A 94 9.03 -2.40 -17.43
N GLU A 95 7.79 -2.09 -17.77
CA GLU A 95 6.61 -2.57 -17.05
C GLU A 95 6.53 -4.10 -16.90
N ARG A 96 7.16 -4.85 -17.81
CA ARG A 96 7.21 -6.32 -17.78
C ARG A 96 8.39 -6.89 -17.03
N ASP A 97 9.31 -6.04 -16.62
CA ASP A 97 10.51 -6.47 -15.91
C ASP A 97 10.21 -6.91 -14.47
N TYR A 98 11.24 -7.44 -13.85
CA TYR A 98 11.26 -7.75 -12.45
C TYR A 98 11.74 -6.53 -11.66
N HIS A 99 10.94 -6.07 -10.68
CA HIS A 99 11.18 -4.84 -9.94
C HIS A 99 11.45 -5.14 -8.46
N PRO A 100 12.71 -5.18 -8.01
CA PRO A 100 13.02 -5.15 -6.59
C PRO A 100 12.69 -3.79 -6.00
N MET A 101 11.84 -3.75 -4.96
CA MET A 101 11.39 -2.50 -4.34
C MET A 101 11.20 -2.64 -2.84
N ASP A 102 11.17 -1.51 -2.14
CA ASP A 102 10.89 -1.47 -0.72
C ASP A 102 9.39 -1.28 -0.46
N LEU A 103 8.77 -2.28 0.14
CA LEU A 103 7.39 -2.23 0.59
C LEU A 103 7.35 -1.67 2.01
N ARG A 104 6.44 -0.73 2.25
CA ARG A 104 6.17 -0.14 3.56
C ARG A 104 4.71 -0.38 3.96
N GLN A 105 4.49 -0.59 5.25
CA GLN A 105 3.15 -0.71 5.81
C GLN A 105 2.85 0.50 6.68
N PRO A 106 2.16 1.53 6.14
CA PRO A 106 1.81 2.72 6.89
C PRO A 106 0.97 2.38 8.12
N LYS A 107 1.25 3.02 9.23
CA LYS A 107 0.50 2.87 10.46
C LYS A 107 -0.75 3.76 10.50
N GLY A 108 -0.78 4.79 9.69
CA GLY A 108 -1.91 5.70 9.54
C GLY A 108 -1.70 6.69 8.41
N PHE A 109 -2.78 7.38 8.08
CA PHE A 109 -2.79 8.38 7.02
C PHE A 109 -3.28 9.71 7.58
N VAL A 110 -2.84 10.81 6.98
CA VAL A 110 -3.23 12.16 7.35
C VAL A 110 -3.87 12.88 6.18
N SER A 111 -4.96 13.61 6.45
CA SER A 111 -5.63 14.46 5.48
C SER A 111 -5.32 15.94 5.71
N TYR A 112 -5.61 16.75 4.71
CA TYR A 112 -5.43 18.20 4.76
C TYR A 112 -6.53 18.85 5.58
N PHE A 113 -6.25 19.29 6.80
CA PHE A 113 -7.24 19.90 7.69
C PHE A 113 -7.76 21.26 7.21
N THR A 114 -6.91 22.03 6.53
CA THR A 114 -7.25 23.42 6.14
C THR A 114 -7.85 23.55 4.75
N LYS A 115 -7.86 22.47 3.97
CA LYS A 115 -8.42 22.43 2.61
C LYS A 115 -9.58 21.46 2.47
N ALA A 116 -10.22 21.13 3.59
CA ALA A 116 -11.45 20.37 3.56
C ALA A 116 -12.53 21.21 2.84
N ARG A 117 -13.28 20.61 1.93
CA ARG A 117 -14.38 21.26 1.21
C ARG A 117 -15.70 20.58 1.51
N ASP A 118 -16.79 21.35 1.45
CA ASP A 118 -18.12 20.79 1.62
C ASP A 118 -18.43 19.77 0.52
N TYR A 119 -19.11 18.71 0.87
CA TYR A 119 -19.58 17.71 -0.07
C TYR A 119 -20.84 18.18 -0.76
N ASP A 120 -20.75 18.45 -2.04
CA ASP A 120 -21.82 18.90 -2.93
C ASP A 120 -22.50 17.77 -3.73
N GLY A 121 -22.16 16.51 -3.41
CA GLY A 121 -22.63 15.33 -4.12
C GLY A 121 -21.60 14.78 -5.12
N VAL A 122 -20.54 15.50 -5.38
CA VAL A 122 -19.46 15.09 -6.30
C VAL A 122 -18.13 15.05 -5.56
N PHE A 123 -17.42 13.96 -5.65
CA PHE A 123 -16.03 13.86 -5.22
C PHE A 123 -15.25 12.96 -6.18
N ASP A 124 -13.97 13.27 -6.37
CA ASP A 124 -13.10 12.48 -7.19
C ASP A 124 -12.69 11.21 -6.43
N PHE A 125 -13.48 10.18 -6.64
CA PHE A 125 -13.04 8.83 -6.27
C PHE A 125 -12.13 8.31 -7.38
N VAL A 126 -10.86 8.66 -7.32
CA VAL A 126 -9.85 7.96 -8.11
C VAL A 126 -9.43 6.72 -7.31
N PRO A 127 -9.94 5.53 -7.66
CA PRO A 127 -9.51 4.31 -7.00
C PRO A 127 -8.06 4.06 -7.40
N ARG A 128 -7.14 4.48 -6.57
CA ARG A 128 -5.75 4.01 -6.63
C ARG A 128 -5.74 2.61 -6.06
N ALA A 129 -6.31 1.68 -6.82
CA ALA A 129 -6.58 0.34 -6.37
C ALA A 129 -5.28 -0.37 -6.00
N ALA A 130 -5.18 -0.72 -4.73
CA ALA A 130 -4.24 -1.74 -4.33
C ALA A 130 -4.58 -3.04 -5.08
N ARG A 131 -3.58 -3.65 -5.68
CA ARG A 131 -3.76 -4.87 -6.45
C ARG A 131 -3.31 -6.06 -5.61
N PRO A 132 -4.12 -7.11 -5.52
CA PRO A 132 -3.67 -8.35 -4.91
C PRO A 132 -2.56 -8.95 -5.77
N LYS A 133 -1.48 -9.34 -5.13
CA LYS A 133 -0.35 -10.02 -5.74
C LYS A 133 -0.13 -11.34 -5.01
N VAL A 134 0.05 -12.41 -5.74
CA VAL A 134 0.20 -13.75 -5.18
C VAL A 134 1.66 -14.18 -5.28
N GLY A 135 2.26 -14.47 -4.13
CA GLY A 135 3.52 -15.21 -4.08
C GLY A 135 3.24 -16.65 -4.46
N ARG A 136 3.85 -17.13 -5.55
CA ARG A 136 3.71 -18.54 -5.94
C ARG A 136 4.48 -19.40 -4.96
N PRO A 137 3.83 -20.32 -4.23
CA PRO A 137 4.54 -21.31 -3.46
C PRO A 137 5.27 -22.29 -4.39
N ALA A 138 6.40 -22.79 -3.95
CA ALA A 138 6.96 -23.99 -4.55
C ALA A 138 6.06 -25.17 -4.19
N PHE A 139 5.34 -25.72 -5.15
CA PHE A 139 4.53 -26.92 -4.97
C PHE A 139 4.79 -27.89 -6.12
N PRO A 140 4.66 -29.20 -5.88
CA PRO A 140 4.80 -30.19 -6.93
C PRO A 140 3.72 -29.98 -7.99
N ILE A 141 4.15 -29.92 -9.25
CA ILE A 141 3.25 -29.83 -10.40
C ILE A 141 2.98 -31.26 -10.87
N VAL A 142 1.72 -31.60 -11.02
CA VAL A 142 1.29 -32.90 -11.57
C VAL A 142 0.76 -32.64 -12.98
N PRO A 143 1.40 -33.16 -14.02
CA PRO A 143 0.88 -33.06 -15.39
C PRO A 143 -0.49 -33.73 -15.53
N HIS A 144 -1.45 -33.05 -16.12
CA HIS A 144 -2.77 -33.58 -16.36
C HIS A 144 -3.26 -33.20 -17.76
N LEU A 145 -3.23 -34.15 -18.67
CA LEU A 145 -3.64 -33.96 -20.08
C LEU A 145 -2.92 -32.76 -20.76
N ASN A 146 -3.61 -31.62 -20.84
CA ASN A 146 -3.09 -30.41 -21.51
C ASN A 146 -2.78 -29.26 -20.53
N PHE A 147 -2.76 -29.50 -19.22
CA PHE A 147 -2.46 -28.49 -18.19
C PHE A 147 -1.80 -29.10 -16.97
N ASP A 148 -1.03 -28.30 -16.29
CA ASP A 148 -0.39 -28.66 -15.04
C ASP A 148 -1.28 -28.27 -13.85
N VAL A 149 -1.41 -29.16 -12.88
CA VAL A 149 -2.17 -28.94 -11.65
C VAL A 149 -1.22 -28.97 -10.47
N GLY A 150 -1.34 -27.97 -9.62
CA GLY A 150 -0.59 -27.89 -8.38
C GLY A 150 -1.39 -27.21 -7.28
N ALA A 151 -1.11 -27.56 -6.03
CA ALA A 151 -1.69 -26.93 -4.87
C ALA A 151 -0.63 -26.68 -3.81
N GLY A 152 -0.73 -25.54 -3.11
CA GLY A 152 0.20 -25.17 -2.05
C GLY A 152 -0.26 -23.95 -1.28
N GLN A 153 0.41 -23.65 -0.18
CA GLN A 153 0.20 -22.43 0.59
C GLN A 153 1.03 -21.30 -0.01
N GLY A 154 0.39 -20.18 -0.33
CA GLY A 154 1.03 -18.96 -0.80
C GLY A 154 0.72 -17.77 0.11
N ARG A 155 1.47 -16.69 -0.06
CA ARG A 155 1.19 -15.41 0.59
C ARG A 155 0.47 -14.51 -0.41
N LEU A 156 -0.60 -13.88 0.04
CA LEU A 156 -1.27 -12.82 -0.70
C LEU A 156 -0.73 -11.47 -0.19
N HIS A 157 -0.25 -10.65 -1.10
CA HIS A 157 0.17 -9.29 -0.83
C HIS A 157 -0.79 -8.32 -1.49
N VAL A 158 -1.32 -7.37 -0.72
CA VAL A 158 -2.12 -6.26 -1.27
C VAL A 158 -1.20 -5.05 -1.36
N VAL A 159 -0.84 -4.68 -2.58
CA VAL A 159 0.16 -3.64 -2.84
C VAL A 159 -0.48 -2.49 -3.60
N ASN A 160 -0.31 -1.26 -3.10
CA ASN A 160 -0.60 -0.05 -3.82
C ASN A 160 0.72 0.53 -4.34
N ASP A 161 0.97 0.37 -5.61
CA ASP A 161 2.16 0.85 -6.32
C ASP A 161 1.91 2.18 -7.05
N ASN A 162 0.76 2.81 -6.84
CA ASN A 162 0.34 4.03 -7.54
C ASN A 162 0.37 3.86 -9.08
N ALA A 163 -0.10 2.73 -9.57
CA ALA A 163 -0.04 2.35 -10.99
C ALA A 163 1.39 2.35 -11.57
N GLY A 164 2.34 1.82 -10.81
CA GLY A 164 3.75 1.73 -11.18
C GLY A 164 4.58 2.98 -10.92
N ARG A 165 3.95 4.10 -10.52
CA ARG A 165 4.67 5.37 -10.27
C ARG A 165 5.30 5.45 -8.90
N LEU A 166 4.91 4.55 -7.98
CA LEU A 166 5.27 4.54 -6.57
C LEU A 166 4.82 5.81 -5.82
N PHE A 167 5.07 5.85 -4.53
CA PHE A 167 4.84 7.02 -3.69
C PHE A 167 6.17 7.58 -3.22
N HIS A 168 6.31 8.89 -3.29
CA HIS A 168 7.47 9.62 -2.77
C HIS A 168 7.04 10.35 -1.50
N PHE A 169 7.77 10.09 -0.41
CA PHE A 169 7.55 10.74 0.87
C PHE A 169 8.75 11.64 1.17
N SER A 170 8.50 12.94 1.37
CA SER A 170 9.47 13.87 1.93
C SER A 170 9.37 13.87 3.46
N GLN A 171 10.50 13.95 4.13
CA GLN A 171 10.57 14.18 5.57
C GLN A 171 10.24 15.63 5.92
#